data_e4b7fb2741c49b4a9a4ae9eab27a1a23
#
_entry.id   e4b7fb2741c49b4a9a4ae9eab27a1a23
#
_cell.length_a   1.000
_cell.length_b   1.000
_cell.length_c   1.000
_cell.angle_alpha   90.00
_cell.angle_beta   90.00
_cell.angle_gamma   90.00
#
_symmetry.space_group_name_H-M   'P 1'
#
loop_
_entity.id
_entity.type
_entity.pdbx_description
1 polymer ?
#
loop_
_entity_poly.entity_id
_entity_poly.type
_entity_poly.pdbx_seq_one_letter_code
_entity_poly.pdbx_strand_id
1 'polypeptide(L)'
;MARGDGIDRTSARNMRLTTQKLKNAQQHNEREKDSYVNPDIVLERSHLNVHFKKPDGSYLEQFERMEADGIISTRGLKEDAFRYGELVFDVNSAYFFNRGGYEFAKEFYTAAYQAAIKIVGGEQYILSAVMHADERNRAMSDALGQDVYHYHLHVVYVPVVEKQILWTKRCKDKSLVGKVKETIMQVSMSKKWASKPILDETTGEPLRTEKGKPILKKSYSVLQDYFFRYMQEAGYTDVERGERGSSEEHLTVTQFKVQKEQERLGCI
;
A
#
# COMPACT_ATOMS: atom_id res chain seq x y z
N MET A 1 7.38 3.26 12.85
CA MET A 1 8.29 2.89 13.97
C MET A 1 7.67 3.39 15.26
N ALA A 2 7.73 2.59 16.31
CA ALA A 2 7.29 3.03 17.63
C ALA A 2 8.24 4.15 18.11
N ARG A 3 7.69 5.30 18.47
CA ARG A 3 8.46 6.45 18.99
C ARG A 3 8.81 6.32 20.46
N GLY A 4 8.52 5.18 21.10
CA GLY A 4 8.71 4.98 22.53
C GLY A 4 7.71 5.72 23.42
N ASP A 5 6.67 6.32 22.83
CA ASP A 5 5.59 7.05 23.55
C ASP A 5 4.43 6.14 23.97
N GLY A 6 4.53 4.83 23.71
CA GLY A 6 3.49 3.85 24.06
C GLY A 6 2.25 3.89 23.18
N ILE A 7 2.24 4.68 22.10
CA ILE A 7 1.09 4.82 21.20
C ILE A 7 1.23 3.87 20.01
N ASP A 8 0.20 3.06 19.79
CA ASP A 8 0.12 2.15 18.65
C ASP A 8 -0.49 2.87 17.45
N ARG A 9 0.31 3.06 16.39
CA ARG A 9 -0.09 3.83 15.21
C ARG A 9 -0.18 2.98 13.97
N THR A 10 -1.28 3.13 13.24
CA THR A 10 -1.44 2.55 11.91
C THR A 10 -0.58 3.28 10.88
N SER A 11 -0.02 2.53 9.95
CA SER A 11 0.69 3.06 8.78
C SER A 11 0.14 2.43 7.51
N ALA A 12 -0.01 3.24 6.47
CA ALA A 12 -0.38 2.80 5.14
C ALA A 12 0.47 3.55 4.11
N ARG A 13 1.21 2.79 3.30
CA ARG A 13 2.11 3.34 2.28
C ARG A 13 1.72 2.83 0.90
N ASN A 14 1.93 3.65 -0.12
CA ASN A 14 1.77 3.26 -1.52
C ASN A 14 3.08 3.48 -2.26
N MET A 15 3.64 2.41 -2.79
CA MET A 15 4.85 2.42 -3.60
C MET A 15 4.50 2.27 -5.07
N ARG A 16 5.20 3.02 -5.93
CA ARG A 16 5.10 2.90 -7.38
C ARG A 16 6.15 1.92 -7.86
N LEU A 17 5.73 0.91 -8.61
CA LEU A 17 6.64 -0.13 -9.08
C LEU A 17 6.90 0.01 -10.58
N THR A 18 8.18 -0.05 -10.96
CA THR A 18 8.60 -0.37 -12.34
C THR A 18 8.52 -1.88 -12.54
N THR A 19 8.63 -2.36 -13.79
CA THR A 19 8.66 -3.80 -14.06
C THR A 19 9.76 -4.53 -13.28
N GLN A 20 10.95 -3.92 -13.16
CA GLN A 20 12.02 -4.52 -12.35
C GLN A 20 11.69 -4.56 -10.86
N LYS A 21 11.09 -3.49 -10.32
CA LYS A 21 10.64 -3.47 -8.92
C LYS A 21 9.50 -4.44 -8.66
N LEU A 22 8.62 -4.67 -9.65
CA LEU A 22 7.56 -5.68 -9.56
C LEU A 22 8.14 -7.08 -9.38
N LYS A 23 9.16 -7.45 -10.18
CA LYS A 23 9.87 -8.73 -10.02
C LYS A 23 10.56 -8.85 -8.67
N ASN A 24 11.19 -7.77 -8.21
CA ASN A 24 11.84 -7.76 -6.89
C ASN A 24 10.80 -7.88 -5.75
N ALA A 25 9.63 -7.22 -5.88
CA ALA A 25 8.53 -7.34 -4.95
C ALA A 25 8.00 -8.78 -4.91
N GLN A 26 7.81 -9.43 -6.06
CA GLN A 26 7.43 -10.84 -6.11
C GLN A 26 8.44 -11.71 -5.35
N GLN A 27 9.73 -11.61 -5.69
CA GLN A 27 10.78 -12.39 -5.03
C GLN A 27 10.80 -12.17 -3.50
N HIS A 28 10.50 -10.94 -3.04
CA HIS A 28 10.43 -10.63 -1.60
C HIS A 28 9.14 -11.18 -0.98
N ASN A 29 8.01 -10.92 -1.58
CA ASN A 29 6.70 -11.24 -1.01
C ASN A 29 6.43 -12.75 -1.00
N GLU A 30 6.87 -13.44 -2.05
CA GLU A 30 6.68 -14.89 -2.19
C GLU A 30 7.86 -15.72 -1.64
N ARG A 31 8.87 -15.03 -1.06
CA ARG A 31 10.09 -15.67 -0.51
C ARG A 31 10.78 -16.61 -1.52
N GLU A 32 10.96 -16.14 -2.77
CA GLU A 32 11.55 -16.92 -3.87
C GLU A 32 13.08 -16.99 -3.83
N LYS A 33 13.73 -16.42 -2.81
CA LYS A 33 15.20 -16.41 -2.69
C LYS A 33 15.66 -17.24 -1.50
N ASP A 34 16.82 -17.86 -1.65
CA ASP A 34 17.48 -18.62 -0.58
C ASP A 34 18.11 -17.72 0.49
N SER A 35 18.28 -16.40 0.19
CA SER A 35 18.83 -15.43 1.14
C SER A 35 18.35 -14.01 0.81
N TYR A 36 18.32 -13.17 1.83
CA TYR A 36 17.91 -11.76 1.74
C TYR A 36 18.95 -10.84 2.37
N VAL A 37 19.06 -9.62 1.82
CA VAL A 37 19.91 -8.56 2.41
C VAL A 37 19.41 -8.16 3.80
N ASN A 38 18.10 -8.25 4.04
CA ASN A 38 17.53 -8.06 5.38
C ASN A 38 17.79 -9.31 6.24
N PRO A 39 18.73 -9.26 7.21
CA PRO A 39 19.08 -10.42 8.05
C PRO A 39 18.00 -10.70 9.11
N ASP A 40 16.97 -9.90 9.19
CA ASP A 40 15.86 -10.10 10.12
C ASP A 40 14.79 -11.04 9.55
N ILE A 41 14.89 -11.41 8.26
CA ILE A 41 14.05 -12.44 7.65
C ILE A 41 14.52 -13.82 8.12
N VAL A 42 13.61 -14.54 8.76
CA VAL A 42 13.82 -15.91 9.28
C VAL A 42 13.08 -16.87 8.35
N LEU A 43 13.79 -17.40 7.33
CA LEU A 43 13.18 -18.20 6.25
C LEU A 43 12.47 -19.45 6.77
N GLU A 44 12.93 -20.05 7.86
CA GLU A 44 12.29 -21.20 8.49
C GLU A 44 10.86 -20.90 8.97
N ARG A 45 10.54 -19.60 9.16
CA ARG A 45 9.21 -19.13 9.54
C ARG A 45 8.33 -18.70 8.37
N SER A 46 8.84 -18.72 7.15
CA SER A 46 8.07 -18.25 5.97
C SER A 46 6.78 -19.07 5.74
N HIS A 47 6.70 -20.28 6.29
CA HIS A 47 5.47 -21.07 6.29
C HIS A 47 4.33 -20.45 7.12
N LEU A 48 4.62 -19.48 7.99
CA LEU A 48 3.65 -18.69 8.76
C LEU A 48 3.16 -17.46 8.01
N ASN A 49 3.76 -17.10 6.87
CA ASN A 49 3.25 -16.02 6.03
C ASN A 49 1.85 -16.38 5.51
N VAL A 50 0.91 -15.44 5.59
CA VAL A 50 -0.49 -15.68 5.25
C VAL A 50 -0.84 -14.99 3.95
N HIS A 51 -1.13 -15.78 2.91
CA HIS A 51 -1.66 -15.25 1.66
C HIS A 51 -3.17 -15.07 1.75
N PHE A 52 -3.63 -13.83 1.75
CA PHE A 52 -5.05 -13.50 1.56
C PHE A 52 -5.45 -13.63 0.09
N LYS A 53 -4.49 -13.34 -0.81
CA LYS A 53 -4.60 -13.66 -2.23
C LYS A 53 -3.27 -14.20 -2.73
N LYS A 54 -3.26 -15.47 -3.13
CA LYS A 54 -2.08 -16.06 -3.79
C LYS A 54 -1.99 -15.59 -5.23
N PRO A 55 -0.78 -15.36 -5.74
CA PRO A 55 -0.58 -15.08 -7.15
C PRO A 55 -0.89 -16.33 -8.00
N ASP A 56 -1.42 -16.10 -9.19
CA ASP A 56 -1.61 -17.12 -10.22
C ASP A 56 -0.54 -16.96 -11.31
N GLY A 57 0.62 -17.56 -11.10
CA GLY A 57 1.83 -17.34 -11.88
C GLY A 57 2.61 -16.10 -11.43
N SER A 58 3.50 -15.60 -12.28
CA SER A 58 4.23 -14.37 -11.95
C SER A 58 3.31 -13.14 -11.97
N TYR A 59 3.67 -12.12 -11.20
CA TYR A 59 2.90 -10.87 -11.18
C TYR A 59 2.81 -10.23 -12.56
N LEU A 60 3.86 -10.36 -13.38
CA LEU A 60 3.88 -9.83 -14.73
C LEU A 60 2.92 -10.59 -15.64
N GLU A 61 2.95 -11.93 -15.63
CA GLU A 61 2.05 -12.76 -16.42
C GLU A 61 0.58 -12.52 -16.05
N GLN A 62 0.27 -12.34 -14.77
CA GLN A 62 -1.08 -11.99 -14.34
C GLN A 62 -1.52 -10.64 -14.94
N PHE A 63 -0.65 -9.62 -14.91
CA PHE A 63 -0.94 -8.32 -15.52
C PHE A 63 -1.20 -8.45 -17.02
N GLU A 64 -0.35 -9.20 -17.73
CA GLU A 64 -0.50 -9.42 -19.17
C GLU A 64 -1.81 -10.15 -19.51
N ARG A 65 -2.19 -11.16 -18.72
CA ARG A 65 -3.51 -11.81 -18.85
C ARG A 65 -4.67 -10.86 -18.61
N MET A 66 -4.61 -10.04 -17.56
CA MET A 66 -5.65 -9.05 -17.29
C MET A 66 -5.83 -8.07 -18.46
N GLU A 67 -4.74 -7.69 -19.13
CA GLU A 67 -4.81 -6.82 -20.32
C GLU A 67 -5.39 -7.58 -21.52
N ALA A 68 -4.94 -8.81 -21.77
CA ALA A 68 -5.44 -9.66 -22.86
C ALA A 68 -6.94 -9.97 -22.71
N ASP A 69 -7.41 -10.19 -21.49
CA ASP A 69 -8.81 -10.47 -21.17
C ASP A 69 -9.68 -9.19 -21.13
N GLY A 70 -9.10 -8.02 -21.31
CA GLY A 70 -9.81 -6.75 -21.30
C GLY A 70 -10.27 -6.28 -19.90
N ILE A 71 -9.79 -6.91 -18.83
CA ILE A 71 -10.08 -6.52 -17.44
C ILE A 71 -9.47 -5.15 -17.14
N ILE A 72 -8.30 -4.87 -17.73
CA ILE A 72 -7.60 -3.59 -17.67
C ILE A 72 -7.23 -3.11 -19.08
N SER A 73 -6.92 -1.83 -19.21
CA SER A 73 -6.47 -1.25 -20.48
C SER A 73 -5.28 -0.33 -20.27
N THR A 74 -4.20 -0.55 -21.00
CA THR A 74 -3.03 0.34 -21.05
C THR A 74 -3.13 1.37 -22.18
N ARG A 75 -4.26 1.43 -22.91
CA ARG A 75 -4.47 2.32 -24.05
C ARG A 75 -4.21 3.79 -23.71
N GLY A 76 -3.23 4.39 -24.40
CA GLY A 76 -2.81 5.77 -24.20
C GLY A 76 -1.95 5.99 -22.94
N LEU A 77 -1.43 4.93 -22.35
CA LEU A 77 -0.42 5.00 -21.30
C LEU A 77 0.93 5.31 -21.94
N LYS A 78 1.70 6.19 -21.30
CA LYS A 78 3.08 6.47 -21.73
C LYS A 78 3.98 5.29 -21.37
N GLU A 79 5.08 5.13 -22.11
CA GLU A 79 6.03 4.03 -21.92
C GLU A 79 6.65 4.04 -20.51
N ASP A 80 7.00 5.23 -20.01
CA ASP A 80 7.61 5.48 -18.71
C ASP A 80 6.60 5.50 -17.54
N ALA A 81 5.30 5.29 -17.81
CA ALA A 81 4.28 5.35 -16.78
C ALA A 81 4.33 4.13 -15.85
N PHE A 82 4.15 4.38 -14.55
CA PHE A 82 4.01 3.31 -13.56
C PHE A 82 2.70 2.55 -13.77
N ARG A 83 2.80 1.25 -13.95
CA ARG A 83 1.70 0.32 -14.23
C ARG A 83 1.28 -0.48 -13.01
N TYR A 84 2.13 -0.53 -11.98
CA TYR A 84 1.96 -1.36 -10.81
C TYR A 84 2.15 -0.53 -9.55
N GLY A 85 1.51 -0.95 -8.48
CA GLY A 85 1.68 -0.37 -7.15
C GLY A 85 1.76 -1.46 -6.10
N GLU A 86 2.29 -1.10 -4.95
CA GLU A 86 2.28 -1.92 -3.76
C GLU A 86 1.81 -1.09 -2.58
N LEU A 87 0.76 -1.56 -1.90
CA LEU A 87 0.34 -1.04 -0.62
C LEU A 87 1.03 -1.85 0.47
N VAL A 88 1.55 -1.15 1.48
CA VAL A 88 2.09 -1.77 2.68
C VAL A 88 1.34 -1.20 3.88
N PHE A 89 0.76 -2.10 4.67
CA PHE A 89 0.06 -1.75 5.91
C PHE A 89 0.82 -2.33 7.09
N ASP A 90 1.07 -1.52 8.07
CA ASP A 90 1.73 -1.94 9.31
C ASP A 90 1.19 -1.23 10.56
N VAL A 91 1.48 -1.83 11.71
CA VAL A 91 1.40 -1.25 13.04
C VAL A 91 2.67 -1.69 13.77
N ASN A 92 3.10 -0.94 14.79
CA ASN A 92 4.27 -1.31 15.57
C ASN A 92 4.15 -2.72 16.18
N SER A 93 5.28 -3.44 16.28
CA SER A 93 5.30 -4.85 16.73
C SER A 93 4.74 -5.05 18.14
N ALA A 94 4.86 -4.03 19.02
CA ALA A 94 4.34 -4.08 20.37
C ALA A 94 2.81 -4.26 20.41
N TYR A 95 2.10 -3.66 19.45
CA TYR A 95 0.65 -3.78 19.31
C TYR A 95 0.20 -5.24 19.27
N PHE A 96 0.83 -6.02 18.39
CA PHE A 96 0.51 -7.44 18.23
C PHE A 96 1.05 -8.27 19.39
N PHE A 97 2.29 -8.00 19.82
CA PHE A 97 2.91 -8.73 20.92
C PHE A 97 2.05 -8.70 22.19
N ASN A 98 1.50 -7.56 22.52
CA ASN A 98 0.67 -7.36 23.71
C ASN A 98 -0.77 -7.95 23.59
N ARG A 99 -1.18 -8.40 22.38
CA ARG A 99 -2.57 -8.84 22.10
C ARG A 99 -2.68 -10.26 21.54
N GLY A 100 -1.71 -11.11 21.82
CA GLY A 100 -1.75 -12.52 21.38
C GLY A 100 -0.90 -12.81 20.13
N GLY A 101 -0.14 -11.84 19.65
CA GLY A 101 0.90 -12.07 18.62
C GLY A 101 0.32 -12.46 17.26
N TYR A 102 0.73 -13.62 16.78
CA TYR A 102 0.44 -14.08 15.42
C TYR A 102 -1.05 -14.20 15.08
N GLU A 103 -1.85 -14.81 15.95
CA GLU A 103 -3.28 -15.02 15.67
C GLU A 103 -4.03 -13.69 15.60
N PHE A 104 -3.76 -12.78 16.53
CA PHE A 104 -4.34 -11.45 16.48
C PHE A 104 -3.88 -10.65 15.24
N ALA A 105 -2.60 -10.80 14.82
CA ALA A 105 -2.12 -10.18 13.59
C ALA A 105 -2.87 -10.70 12.35
N LYS A 106 -3.18 -12.00 12.27
CA LYS A 106 -3.98 -12.57 11.18
C LYS A 106 -5.38 -11.96 11.12
N GLU A 107 -6.05 -11.80 12.25
CA GLU A 107 -7.38 -11.17 12.31
C GLU A 107 -7.30 -9.71 11.86
N PHE A 108 -6.34 -8.94 12.39
CA PHE A 108 -6.11 -7.55 12.02
C PHE A 108 -5.86 -7.39 10.50
N TYR A 109 -4.95 -8.19 9.94
CA TYR A 109 -4.61 -8.09 8.52
C TYR A 109 -5.67 -8.70 7.61
N THR A 110 -6.57 -9.54 8.10
CA THR A 110 -7.79 -9.92 7.37
C THR A 110 -8.67 -8.70 7.15
N ALA A 111 -8.89 -7.88 8.17
CA ALA A 111 -9.62 -6.62 8.03
C ALA A 111 -8.86 -5.60 7.14
N ALA A 112 -7.54 -5.51 7.30
CA ALA A 112 -6.70 -4.64 6.47
C ALA A 112 -6.74 -5.04 4.98
N TYR A 113 -6.83 -6.33 4.67
CA TYR A 113 -7.00 -6.82 3.30
C TYR A 113 -8.35 -6.38 2.71
N GLN A 114 -9.43 -6.42 3.48
CA GLN A 114 -10.73 -5.89 3.05
C GLN A 114 -10.69 -4.38 2.78
N ALA A 115 -9.93 -3.63 3.60
CA ALA A 115 -9.66 -2.22 3.33
C ALA A 115 -8.89 -2.04 2.01
N ALA A 116 -7.87 -2.87 1.77
CA ALA A 116 -7.07 -2.83 0.54
C ALA A 116 -7.92 -3.08 -0.71
N ILE A 117 -8.83 -4.06 -0.69
CA ILE A 117 -9.77 -4.33 -1.80
C ILE A 117 -10.58 -3.07 -2.14
N LYS A 118 -11.11 -2.37 -1.13
CA LYS A 118 -11.88 -1.13 -1.35
C LYS A 118 -10.99 0.02 -1.86
N ILE A 119 -9.78 0.16 -1.33
CA ILE A 119 -8.80 1.17 -1.77
C ILE A 119 -8.40 0.94 -3.23
N VAL A 120 -8.14 -0.30 -3.60
CA VAL A 120 -7.75 -0.70 -4.96
C VAL A 120 -8.94 -0.58 -5.93
N GLY A 121 -10.16 -0.80 -5.44
CA GLY A 121 -11.40 -0.74 -6.23
C GLY A 121 -11.85 -2.08 -6.79
N GLY A 122 -11.40 -3.17 -6.18
CA GLY A 122 -11.81 -4.53 -6.48
C GLY A 122 -10.66 -5.53 -6.37
N GLU A 123 -10.98 -6.71 -5.89
CA GLU A 123 -10.00 -7.79 -5.68
C GLU A 123 -9.37 -8.28 -6.98
N GLN A 124 -10.09 -8.16 -8.11
CA GLN A 124 -9.60 -8.52 -9.45
C GLN A 124 -8.38 -7.72 -9.89
N TYR A 125 -8.14 -6.55 -9.30
CA TYR A 125 -6.97 -5.71 -9.60
C TYR A 125 -5.77 -5.97 -8.67
N ILE A 126 -5.90 -6.85 -7.69
CA ILE A 126 -4.83 -7.27 -6.79
C ILE A 126 -4.13 -8.48 -7.40
N LEU A 127 -2.82 -8.42 -7.52
CA LEU A 127 -1.97 -9.50 -8.04
C LEU A 127 -1.60 -10.50 -6.94
N SER A 128 -1.28 -9.99 -5.76
CA SER A 128 -0.96 -10.78 -4.56
C SER A 128 -1.24 -9.95 -3.31
N ALA A 129 -1.60 -10.63 -2.21
CA ALA A 129 -1.71 -10.05 -0.89
C ALA A 129 -1.19 -11.02 0.16
N VAL A 130 -0.12 -10.67 0.86
CA VAL A 130 0.54 -11.53 1.84
C VAL A 130 0.88 -10.77 3.11
N MET A 131 0.51 -11.32 4.26
CA MET A 131 1.02 -10.91 5.55
C MET A 131 2.33 -11.63 5.81
N HIS A 132 3.41 -10.88 6.03
CA HIS A 132 4.67 -11.44 6.51
C HIS A 132 4.62 -11.65 8.02
N ALA A 133 5.08 -12.82 8.46
CA ALA A 133 5.18 -13.22 9.85
C ALA A 133 6.57 -13.77 10.19
N ASP A 134 7.51 -13.59 9.29
CA ASP A 134 8.86 -14.13 9.32
C ASP A 134 9.95 -13.06 9.49
N GLU A 135 9.60 -11.79 9.74
CA GLU A 135 10.56 -10.72 9.96
C GLU A 135 10.70 -10.42 11.45
N ARG A 136 11.89 -10.74 12.01
CA ARG A 136 12.19 -10.54 13.43
C ARG A 136 12.38 -9.05 13.76
N ASN A 137 11.71 -8.56 14.77
CA ASN A 137 12.02 -7.27 15.37
C ASN A 137 13.18 -7.44 16.38
N ARG A 138 14.41 -7.29 15.89
CA ARG A 138 15.60 -7.53 16.68
C ARG A 138 15.66 -6.67 17.94
N ALA A 139 15.44 -5.37 17.81
CA ALA A 139 15.52 -4.44 18.93
C ALA A 139 14.56 -4.82 20.07
N MET A 140 13.33 -5.19 19.74
CA MET A 140 12.34 -5.62 20.71
C MET A 140 12.65 -7.02 21.26
N SER A 141 13.14 -7.93 20.41
CA SER A 141 13.55 -9.27 20.83
C SER A 141 14.70 -9.21 21.82
N ASP A 142 15.70 -8.38 21.57
CA ASP A 142 16.86 -8.21 22.45
C ASP A 142 16.45 -7.58 23.79
N ALA A 143 15.54 -6.59 23.76
CA ALA A 143 15.05 -5.93 24.96
C ALA A 143 14.22 -6.86 25.86
N LEU A 144 13.46 -7.80 25.28
CA LEU A 144 12.55 -8.69 25.99
C LEU A 144 13.15 -10.08 26.26
N GLY A 145 14.33 -10.40 25.68
CA GLY A 145 14.96 -11.71 25.81
C GLY A 145 14.17 -12.85 25.17
N GLN A 146 13.28 -12.56 24.22
CA GLN A 146 12.48 -13.52 23.48
C GLN A 146 12.20 -13.01 22.05
N ASP A 147 11.92 -13.92 21.13
CA ASP A 147 11.66 -13.54 19.74
C ASP A 147 10.34 -12.78 19.59
N VAL A 148 10.44 -11.60 18.98
CA VAL A 148 9.31 -10.74 18.58
C VAL A 148 9.37 -10.55 17.09
N TYR A 149 8.24 -10.70 16.42
CA TYR A 149 8.12 -10.55 14.96
C TYR A 149 7.36 -9.29 14.58
N HIS A 150 7.75 -8.71 13.45
CA HIS A 150 7.09 -7.57 12.85
C HIS A 150 6.12 -8.07 11.77
N TYR A 151 4.82 -7.97 12.06
CA TYR A 151 3.77 -8.34 11.12
C TYR A 151 3.42 -7.14 10.25
N HIS A 152 3.31 -7.35 8.95
CA HIS A 152 2.88 -6.32 7.99
C HIS A 152 2.28 -6.97 6.75
N LEU A 153 1.38 -6.24 6.08
CA LEU A 153 0.67 -6.73 4.91
C LEU A 153 1.18 -6.02 3.65
N HIS A 154 1.61 -6.80 2.68
CA HIS A 154 1.92 -6.36 1.32
C HIS A 154 0.75 -6.67 0.39
N VAL A 155 0.34 -5.69 -0.42
CA VAL A 155 -0.70 -5.86 -1.44
C VAL A 155 -0.20 -5.28 -2.75
N VAL A 156 0.19 -6.15 -3.68
CA VAL A 156 0.63 -5.77 -5.03
C VAL A 156 -0.59 -5.69 -5.93
N TYR A 157 -0.74 -4.58 -6.67
CA TYR A 157 -1.97 -4.30 -7.41
C TYR A 157 -1.73 -3.50 -8.70
N VAL A 158 -2.74 -3.49 -9.56
CA VAL A 158 -2.79 -2.66 -10.77
C VAL A 158 -3.63 -1.41 -10.50
N PRO A 159 -3.08 -0.18 -10.60
CA PRO A 159 -3.81 1.06 -10.36
C PRO A 159 -4.72 1.38 -11.53
N VAL A 160 -6.02 1.16 -11.38
CA VAL A 160 -7.00 1.42 -12.42
C VAL A 160 -7.94 2.59 -12.06
N VAL A 161 -8.43 3.25 -13.10
CA VAL A 161 -9.52 4.22 -13.03
C VAL A 161 -10.50 3.95 -14.15
N GLU A 162 -11.78 4.08 -13.86
CA GLU A 162 -12.80 4.02 -14.89
C GLU A 162 -12.64 5.19 -15.87
N LYS A 163 -12.71 4.91 -17.15
CA LYS A 163 -12.61 5.90 -18.21
C LYS A 163 -13.64 5.62 -19.29
N GLN A 164 -14.50 6.61 -19.54
CA GLN A 164 -15.40 6.60 -20.65
C GLN A 164 -14.72 7.11 -21.92
N ILE A 165 -14.82 6.35 -22.97
CA ILE A 165 -14.36 6.71 -24.31
C ILE A 165 -15.59 7.18 -25.09
N LEU A 166 -15.55 8.43 -25.54
CA LEU A 166 -16.66 9.02 -26.28
C LEU A 166 -16.48 8.86 -27.79
N TRP A 167 -17.59 8.81 -28.52
CA TRP A 167 -17.59 8.92 -29.96
C TRP A 167 -17.03 10.28 -30.40
N THR A 168 -16.02 10.27 -31.22
CA THR A 168 -15.35 11.49 -31.70
C THR A 168 -16.07 12.08 -32.91
N LYS A 169 -15.71 13.33 -33.29
CA LYS A 169 -16.23 14.01 -34.51
C LYS A 169 -15.95 13.23 -35.80
N ARG A 170 -15.06 12.22 -35.78
CA ARG A 170 -14.78 11.34 -36.92
C ARG A 170 -15.83 10.25 -37.13
N CYS A 171 -16.75 10.06 -36.17
CA CYS A 171 -17.83 9.09 -36.30
C CYS A 171 -18.72 9.44 -37.50
N LYS A 172 -19.08 8.45 -38.31
CA LYS A 172 -19.96 8.62 -39.48
C LYS A 172 -21.37 9.06 -39.04
N ASP A 173 -21.89 8.42 -38.02
CA ASP A 173 -23.13 8.80 -37.38
C ASP A 173 -22.93 10.00 -36.43
N LYS A 174 -23.34 11.19 -36.88
CA LYS A 174 -23.15 12.42 -36.10
C LYS A 174 -24.01 12.46 -34.83
N SER A 175 -25.09 11.69 -34.76
CA SER A 175 -25.93 11.57 -33.58
C SER A 175 -25.25 10.91 -32.38
N LEU A 176 -24.19 10.15 -32.61
CA LEU A 176 -23.38 9.45 -31.59
C LEU A 176 -22.27 10.32 -31.04
N VAL A 177 -21.88 11.39 -31.71
CA VAL A 177 -20.76 12.24 -31.28
C VAL A 177 -20.99 12.76 -29.85
N GLY A 178 -20.03 12.54 -28.97
CA GLY A 178 -20.10 12.92 -27.55
C GLY A 178 -20.82 11.90 -26.65
N LYS A 179 -21.47 10.87 -27.21
CA LYS A 179 -22.02 9.76 -26.42
C LYS A 179 -20.92 8.77 -26.04
N VAL A 180 -21.15 8.01 -24.98
CA VAL A 180 -20.21 6.95 -24.55
C VAL A 180 -20.19 5.86 -25.60
N LYS A 181 -18.97 5.57 -26.10
CA LYS A 181 -18.70 4.47 -27.03
C LYS A 181 -18.38 3.19 -26.27
N GLU A 182 -17.54 3.29 -25.24
CA GLU A 182 -17.12 2.21 -24.38
C GLU A 182 -16.63 2.74 -23.04
N THR A 183 -16.69 1.91 -22.02
CA THR A 183 -16.08 2.18 -20.70
C THR A 183 -14.95 1.18 -20.48
N ILE A 184 -13.77 1.67 -20.12
CA ILE A 184 -12.59 0.85 -19.87
C ILE A 184 -12.05 1.10 -18.46
N MET A 185 -11.39 0.10 -17.87
CA MET A 185 -10.58 0.24 -16.67
C MET A 185 -9.16 0.60 -17.07
N GLN A 186 -8.89 1.90 -17.20
CA GLN A 186 -7.59 2.40 -17.65
C GLN A 186 -6.55 2.30 -16.54
N VAL A 187 -5.41 1.66 -16.80
CA VAL A 187 -4.24 1.68 -15.90
C VAL A 187 -3.73 3.11 -15.80
N SER A 188 -3.69 3.66 -14.59
CA SER A 188 -3.21 5.02 -14.36
C SER A 188 -2.87 5.28 -12.89
N MET A 189 -1.60 5.13 -12.54
CA MET A 189 -1.09 5.46 -11.21
C MET A 189 -1.35 6.93 -10.84
N SER A 190 -1.09 7.85 -11.76
CA SER A 190 -1.22 9.29 -11.50
C SER A 190 -2.66 9.75 -11.25
N LYS A 191 -3.64 9.15 -11.95
CA LYS A 191 -5.06 9.47 -11.74
C LYS A 191 -5.61 8.79 -10.50
N LYS A 192 -5.27 7.51 -10.28
CA LYS A 192 -5.69 6.76 -9.08
C LYS A 192 -5.25 7.48 -7.81
N TRP A 193 -4.03 8.00 -7.80
CA TRP A 193 -3.39 8.65 -6.66
C TRP A 193 -3.23 10.17 -6.86
N ALA A 194 -4.17 10.79 -7.56
CA ALA A 194 -4.21 12.24 -7.66
C ALA A 194 -4.50 12.87 -6.30
N SER A 195 -3.80 13.97 -5.98
CA SER A 195 -4.15 14.81 -4.84
C SER A 195 -5.56 15.37 -5.02
N LYS A 196 -6.35 15.42 -3.94
CA LYS A 196 -7.74 15.92 -3.96
C LYS A 196 -7.82 17.28 -3.29
N PRO A 197 -8.70 18.20 -3.75
CA PRO A 197 -8.97 19.43 -3.03
C PRO A 197 -9.47 19.14 -1.61
N ILE A 198 -9.02 19.95 -0.65
CA ILE A 198 -9.64 19.98 0.68
C ILE A 198 -10.90 20.82 0.53
N LEU A 199 -12.03 20.25 0.95
CA LEU A 199 -13.32 20.94 0.91
C LEU A 199 -13.60 21.58 2.27
N ASP A 200 -14.21 22.74 2.24
CA ASP A 200 -14.80 23.37 3.42
C ASP A 200 -15.98 22.51 3.92
N GLU A 201 -16.03 22.22 5.20
CA GLU A 201 -17.02 21.30 5.79
C GLU A 201 -18.44 21.85 5.74
N THR A 202 -18.59 23.20 5.68
CA THR A 202 -19.89 23.87 5.71
C THR A 202 -20.43 24.11 4.31
N THR A 203 -19.56 24.57 3.38
CA THR A 203 -19.97 24.98 2.03
C THR A 203 -19.77 23.89 0.98
N GLY A 204 -18.91 22.88 1.26
CA GLY A 204 -18.50 21.87 0.27
C GLY A 204 -17.56 22.38 -0.82
N GLU A 205 -17.20 23.67 -0.80
CA GLU A 205 -16.34 24.28 -1.80
C GLU A 205 -14.86 24.02 -1.50
N PRO A 206 -13.99 23.95 -2.53
CA PRO A 206 -12.56 23.79 -2.32
C PRO A 206 -11.94 24.96 -1.54
N LEU A 207 -11.27 24.65 -0.44
CA LEU A 207 -10.44 25.63 0.27
C LEU A 207 -9.34 26.12 -0.66
N ARG A 208 -9.09 27.44 -0.63
CA ARG A 208 -8.12 28.09 -1.51
C ARG A 208 -7.04 28.83 -0.72
N THR A 209 -5.84 28.87 -1.30
CA THR A 209 -4.77 29.74 -0.83
C THR A 209 -5.12 31.22 -1.09
N GLU A 210 -4.37 32.14 -0.48
CA GLU A 210 -4.48 33.59 -0.76
C GLU A 210 -4.36 33.94 -2.26
N LYS A 211 -3.65 33.10 -3.04
CA LYS A 211 -3.49 33.23 -4.50
C LYS A 211 -4.62 32.53 -5.28
N GLY A 212 -5.72 32.12 -4.64
CA GLY A 212 -6.89 31.51 -5.26
C GLY A 212 -6.72 30.04 -5.73
N LYS A 213 -5.56 29.42 -5.49
CA LYS A 213 -5.32 28.02 -5.86
C LYS A 213 -5.95 27.07 -4.83
N PRO A 214 -6.58 25.93 -5.26
CA PRO A 214 -7.12 24.97 -4.31
C PRO A 214 -6.01 24.38 -3.43
N ILE A 215 -6.29 24.25 -2.15
CA ILE A 215 -5.43 23.54 -1.20
C ILE A 215 -5.66 22.05 -1.41
N LEU A 216 -4.58 21.30 -1.69
CA LEU A 216 -4.67 19.88 -2.02
C LEU A 216 -4.23 19.02 -0.84
N LYS A 217 -5.04 18.01 -0.52
CA LYS A 217 -4.68 16.91 0.35
C LYS A 217 -3.89 15.88 -0.45
N LYS A 218 -2.67 15.60 -0.03
CA LYS A 218 -1.80 14.62 -0.70
C LYS A 218 -2.38 13.21 -0.60
N SER A 219 -2.23 12.41 -1.65
CA SER A 219 -2.81 11.08 -1.75
C SER A 219 -2.39 10.13 -0.62
N TYR A 220 -1.14 10.21 -0.15
CA TYR A 220 -0.68 9.38 0.97
C TYR A 220 -1.44 9.70 2.28
N SER A 221 -1.77 10.97 2.52
CA SER A 221 -2.57 11.35 3.69
C SER A 221 -4.00 10.85 3.58
N VAL A 222 -4.58 10.87 2.37
CA VAL A 222 -5.91 10.31 2.10
C VAL A 222 -5.90 8.79 2.34
N LEU A 223 -4.87 8.09 1.88
CA LEU A 223 -4.70 6.65 2.11
C LEU A 223 -4.66 6.31 3.59
N GLN A 224 -3.83 7.02 4.36
CA GLN A 224 -3.72 6.80 5.80
C GLN A 224 -5.02 7.10 6.55
N ASP A 225 -5.71 8.19 6.21
CA ASP A 225 -7.02 8.52 6.82
C ASP A 225 -8.06 7.45 6.52
N TYR A 226 -8.07 6.94 5.28
CA TYR A 226 -9.01 5.90 4.89
C TYR A 226 -8.74 4.60 5.64
N PHE A 227 -7.49 4.15 5.66
CA PHE A 227 -7.09 2.93 6.35
C PHE A 227 -7.41 3.00 7.85
N PHE A 228 -6.99 4.08 8.50
CA PHE A 228 -7.28 4.30 9.92
C PHE A 228 -8.78 4.22 10.21
N ARG A 229 -9.61 4.97 9.48
CA ARG A 229 -11.08 4.95 9.68
C ARG A 229 -11.66 3.57 9.45
N TYR A 230 -11.22 2.88 8.41
CA TYR A 230 -11.68 1.53 8.14
C TYR A 230 -11.37 0.58 9.31
N MET A 231 -10.17 0.65 9.86
CA MET A 231 -9.78 -0.19 11.00
C MET A 231 -10.56 0.16 12.27
N GLN A 232 -10.84 1.44 12.51
CA GLN A 232 -11.74 1.86 13.61
C GLN A 232 -13.15 1.27 13.44
N GLU A 233 -13.72 1.34 12.25
CA GLU A 233 -15.03 0.76 11.91
C GLU A 233 -15.04 -0.76 12.03
N ALA A 234 -13.91 -1.42 11.77
CA ALA A 234 -13.72 -2.86 11.95
C ALA A 234 -13.53 -3.29 13.42
N GLY A 235 -13.52 -2.33 14.37
CA GLY A 235 -13.44 -2.59 15.81
C GLY A 235 -12.06 -2.41 16.43
N TYR A 236 -11.03 -2.04 15.65
CA TYR A 236 -9.68 -1.77 16.16
C TYR A 236 -9.58 -0.30 16.63
N THR A 237 -10.25 0.00 17.75
CA THR A 237 -10.39 1.38 18.26
C THR A 237 -9.24 1.82 19.15
N ASP A 238 -8.32 0.93 19.46
CA ASP A 238 -7.16 1.13 20.34
C ASP A 238 -5.87 1.47 19.58
N VAL A 239 -5.97 1.71 18.29
CA VAL A 239 -4.88 2.25 17.47
C VAL A 239 -5.15 3.71 17.12
N GLU A 240 -4.08 4.47 16.93
CA GLU A 240 -4.13 5.84 16.43
C GLU A 240 -3.72 5.90 14.95
N ARG A 241 -4.11 6.97 14.30
CA ARG A 241 -3.60 7.31 12.98
C ARG A 241 -2.15 7.75 13.08
N GLY A 242 -1.31 7.31 12.14
CA GLY A 242 0.03 7.86 11.98
C GLY A 242 0.00 9.39 11.83
N GLU A 243 1.02 10.09 12.34
CA GLU A 243 1.05 11.55 12.40
C GLU A 243 0.85 12.23 11.04
N ARG A 244 0.11 13.35 11.06
CA ARG A 244 -0.07 14.18 9.88
C ARG A 244 1.13 15.11 9.69
N GLY A 245 1.62 15.18 8.44
CA GLY A 245 2.70 16.12 8.10
C GLY A 245 4.06 15.74 8.65
N SER A 246 4.24 14.50 9.13
CA SER A 246 5.57 14.00 9.47
C SER A 246 6.48 14.14 8.24
N SER A 247 7.54 14.92 8.37
CA SER A 247 8.60 15.06 7.39
C SER A 247 9.69 13.99 7.56
N GLU A 248 9.51 13.09 8.54
CA GLU A 248 10.42 11.97 8.72
C GLU A 248 10.35 11.08 7.49
N GLU A 249 11.42 11.04 6.74
CA GLU A 249 11.58 10.10 5.65
C GLU A 249 11.50 8.68 6.22
N HIS A 250 10.76 7.81 5.54
CA HIS A 250 10.78 6.40 5.86
C HIS A 250 12.18 5.88 5.53
N LEU A 251 13.01 5.76 6.55
CA LEU A 251 14.33 5.18 6.40
C LEU A 251 14.18 3.75 5.89
N THR A 252 15.00 3.37 4.93
CA THR A 252 15.17 1.97 4.58
C THR A 252 15.71 1.23 5.81
N VAL A 253 15.51 -0.09 5.87
CA VAL A 253 16.07 -0.93 6.97
C VAL A 253 17.56 -0.66 7.17
N THR A 254 18.32 -0.49 6.08
CA THR A 254 19.75 -0.17 6.13
C THR A 254 20.00 1.21 6.74
N GLN A 255 19.26 2.24 6.31
CA GLN A 255 19.38 3.61 6.86
C GLN A 255 19.01 3.65 8.34
N PHE A 256 17.95 2.93 8.74
CA PHE A 256 17.56 2.83 10.15
C PHE A 256 18.66 2.17 10.99
N LYS A 257 19.28 1.08 10.50
CA LYS A 257 20.38 0.41 11.20
C LYS A 257 21.60 1.32 11.34
N VAL A 258 21.95 2.06 10.29
CA VAL A 258 23.04 3.05 10.34
C VAL A 258 22.75 4.14 11.36
N GLN A 259 21.54 4.68 11.36
CA GLN A 259 21.14 5.69 12.34
C GLN A 259 21.22 5.16 13.77
N LYS A 260 20.71 3.95 14.03
CA LYS A 260 20.77 3.33 15.36
C LYS A 260 22.20 3.05 15.80
N GLU A 261 23.08 2.63 14.91
CA GLU A 261 24.48 2.43 15.22
C GLU A 261 25.20 3.76 15.52
N GLN A 262 24.88 4.83 14.79
CA GLN A 262 25.39 6.17 15.06
C GLN A 262 24.90 6.70 16.42
N GLU A 263 23.63 6.51 16.78
CA GLU A 263 23.10 6.85 18.11
C GLU A 263 23.84 6.09 19.22
N ARG A 264 24.15 4.83 18.99
CA ARG A 264 24.87 3.97 19.94
C ARG A 264 26.33 4.41 20.13
N LEU A 265 27.00 4.82 19.06
CA LEU A 265 28.37 5.36 19.09
C LEU A 265 28.42 6.78 19.67
N GLY A 266 27.38 7.58 19.51
CA GLY A 266 27.29 8.93 20.10
C GLY A 266 26.95 8.96 21.59
N CYS A 267 26.57 7.82 22.17
CA CYS A 267 26.32 7.67 23.62
C CYS A 267 27.54 7.13 24.39
N ILE A 268 28.70 6.98 23.76
CA ILE A 268 30.00 6.67 24.35
C ILE A 268 30.83 7.94 24.41
#